data_424aa1bc7e5a47f00f7f5ea0febc6506
#
_entry.id   424aa1bc7e5a47f00f7f5ea0febc6506
#
_cell.length_a   1.000
_cell.length_b   1.000
_cell.length_c   1.000
_cell.angle_alpha   90.00
_cell.angle_beta   90.00
_cell.angle_gamma   90.00
#
_symmetry.space_group_name_H-M   'P 1'
#
loop_
_entity.id
_entity.type
_entity.pdbx_description
1 polymer ?
#
loop_
_entity_poly.entity_id
_entity_poly.type
_entity_poly.pdbx_seq_one_letter_code
_entity_poly.pdbx_strand_id
1 'polypeptide(L)'
;MMKEKGYNVMMYPLAISEYSDSELIYLMNMCNELEVYSLHIVDSFGSMKSKNVIKYISMMKQYLDESIIIGFHSYNNMQLSFSNATILLEQVDREVILDCSVHGIGIGAGNLNTEIILEYLNENYQGQYNDRNILEINDQFIENIYADKPWGYSLPNYLAAKHQCNTDYAYYLSKKIILLLMRLMIFLIC
;
A
#
# COMPACT_ATOMS: atom_id res chain seq x y z
N MET A 1 -14.92 -21.66 -10.53
CA MET A 1 -14.32 -20.33 -10.29
C MET A 1 -12.83 -20.46 -9.92
N MET A 2 -12.13 -19.38 -9.47
CA MET A 2 -10.68 -19.44 -9.20
C MET A 2 -10.32 -20.45 -8.08
N LYS A 3 -11.04 -20.43 -6.95
CA LYS A 3 -10.84 -21.41 -5.84
C LYS A 3 -11.02 -22.86 -6.28
N GLU A 4 -12.02 -23.17 -7.09
CA GLU A 4 -12.26 -24.53 -7.63
C GLU A 4 -11.08 -25.04 -8.48
N LYS A 5 -10.25 -24.13 -8.98
CA LYS A 5 -9.02 -24.45 -9.72
C LYS A 5 -7.78 -24.51 -8.81
N GLY A 6 -7.96 -24.43 -7.48
CA GLY A 6 -6.87 -24.50 -6.50
C GLY A 6 -6.07 -23.21 -6.30
N TYR A 7 -6.56 -22.05 -6.75
CA TYR A 7 -5.88 -20.78 -6.51
C TYR A 7 -6.25 -20.17 -5.15
N ASN A 8 -5.27 -19.60 -4.48
CA ASN A 8 -5.48 -18.70 -3.35
C ASN A 8 -5.99 -17.35 -3.86
N VAL A 9 -7.16 -16.93 -3.42
CA VAL A 9 -7.80 -15.68 -3.83
C VAL A 9 -7.58 -14.62 -2.77
N MET A 10 -6.88 -13.56 -3.14
CA MET A 10 -6.65 -12.39 -2.28
C MET A 10 -7.60 -11.26 -2.69
N MET A 11 -8.11 -10.52 -1.71
CA MET A 11 -9.05 -9.40 -1.92
C MET A 11 -8.38 -8.07 -1.65
N TYR A 12 -8.46 -7.16 -2.64
CA TYR A 12 -7.89 -5.81 -2.63
C TYR A 12 -9.00 -4.77 -2.83
N PRO A 13 -9.69 -4.32 -1.77
CA PRO A 13 -10.69 -3.25 -1.89
C PRO A 13 -9.98 -1.93 -2.17
N LEU A 14 -10.06 -1.44 -3.40
CA LEU A 14 -9.46 -0.17 -3.78
C LEU A 14 -10.15 0.99 -3.04
N ALA A 15 -9.37 2.02 -2.69
CA ALA A 15 -9.86 3.21 -2.00
C ALA A 15 -10.68 2.87 -0.74
N ILE A 16 -10.14 1.99 0.11
CA ILE A 16 -10.82 1.53 1.33
C ILE A 16 -11.29 2.69 2.24
N SER A 17 -10.68 3.87 2.12
CA SER A 17 -11.06 5.08 2.84
C SER A 17 -12.43 5.64 2.45
N GLU A 18 -12.95 5.27 1.29
CA GLU A 18 -14.24 5.72 0.77
C GLU A 18 -15.41 4.84 1.24
N TYR A 19 -15.11 3.67 1.82
CA TYR A 19 -16.14 2.76 2.34
C TYR A 19 -16.65 3.22 3.70
N SER A 20 -17.96 3.17 3.89
CA SER A 20 -18.56 3.26 5.20
C SER A 20 -18.26 2.02 6.05
N ASP A 21 -18.39 2.12 7.37
CA ASP A 21 -18.15 0.99 8.28
C ASP A 21 -19.08 -0.19 7.97
N SER A 22 -20.35 0.08 7.58
CA SER A 22 -21.30 -0.95 7.19
C SER A 22 -20.91 -1.68 5.90
N GLU A 23 -20.37 -0.98 4.92
CA GLU A 23 -19.86 -1.58 3.68
C GLU A 23 -18.63 -2.43 3.94
N LEU A 24 -17.73 -1.99 4.82
CA LEU A 24 -16.57 -2.78 5.22
C LEU A 24 -16.95 -4.05 5.96
N ILE A 25 -17.91 -3.98 6.89
CA ILE A 25 -18.43 -5.16 7.60
C ILE A 25 -19.08 -6.13 6.60
N TYR A 26 -19.87 -5.61 5.67
CA TYR A 26 -20.47 -6.44 4.62
C TYR A 26 -19.40 -7.15 3.76
N LEU A 27 -18.35 -6.41 3.35
CA LEU A 27 -17.23 -6.97 2.61
C LEU A 27 -16.50 -8.07 3.39
N MET A 28 -16.25 -7.86 4.70
CA MET A 28 -15.61 -8.87 5.56
C MET A 28 -16.47 -10.13 5.68
N ASN A 29 -17.78 -9.99 5.83
CA ASN A 29 -18.69 -11.12 5.86
C ASN A 29 -18.70 -11.90 4.54
N MET A 30 -18.66 -11.19 3.40
CA MET A 30 -18.51 -11.85 2.09
C MET A 30 -17.16 -12.58 1.97
N CYS A 31 -16.07 -12.00 2.49
CA CYS A 31 -14.78 -12.66 2.52
C CYS A 31 -14.81 -13.94 3.35
N ASN A 32 -15.50 -13.93 4.50
CA ASN A 32 -15.70 -15.11 5.34
C ASN A 32 -16.50 -16.19 4.59
N GLU A 33 -17.65 -15.84 4.00
CA GLU A 33 -18.48 -16.78 3.22
C GLU A 33 -17.73 -17.40 2.03
N LEU A 34 -16.90 -16.62 1.37
CA LEU A 34 -16.08 -17.06 0.24
C LEU A 34 -14.78 -17.73 0.67
N GLU A 35 -14.46 -17.69 1.97
CA GLU A 35 -13.21 -18.21 2.54
C GLU A 35 -11.99 -17.76 1.71
N VAL A 36 -11.85 -16.46 1.50
CA VAL A 36 -10.72 -15.92 0.74
C VAL A 36 -9.40 -16.18 1.48
N TYR A 37 -8.29 -16.21 0.76
CA TYR A 37 -6.98 -16.42 1.35
C TYR A 37 -6.54 -15.23 2.21
N SER A 38 -6.77 -14.01 1.71
CA SER A 38 -6.45 -12.79 2.45
C SER A 38 -7.37 -11.63 2.07
N LEU A 39 -7.52 -10.68 3.00
CA LEU A 39 -8.14 -9.37 2.77
C LEU A 39 -7.11 -8.29 3.11
N HIS A 40 -6.85 -7.39 2.16
CA HIS A 40 -5.85 -6.35 2.29
C HIS A 40 -6.44 -5.01 2.69
N ILE A 41 -5.77 -4.29 3.59
CA ILE A 41 -5.95 -2.86 3.79
C ILE A 41 -5.20 -2.16 2.66
N VAL A 42 -5.92 -1.46 1.77
CA VAL A 42 -5.33 -0.85 0.58
C VAL A 42 -5.33 0.67 0.70
N ASP A 43 -4.15 1.26 0.93
CA ASP A 43 -3.95 2.71 0.87
C ASP A 43 -3.70 3.17 -0.58
N SER A 44 -4.78 3.27 -1.35
CA SER A 44 -4.73 3.60 -2.79
C SER A 44 -4.20 5.00 -3.09
N PHE A 45 -4.23 5.90 -2.12
CA PHE A 45 -3.74 7.27 -2.30
C PHE A 45 -2.38 7.51 -1.63
N GLY A 46 -1.88 6.56 -0.84
CA GLY A 46 -0.64 6.73 -0.06
C GLY A 46 -0.76 7.84 0.97
N SER A 47 -1.96 8.05 1.53
CA SER A 47 -2.30 9.14 2.45
C SER A 47 -2.86 8.68 3.79
N MET A 48 -3.01 7.37 3.98
CA MET A 48 -3.61 6.77 5.16
C MET A 48 -2.78 7.10 6.41
N LYS A 49 -3.44 7.59 7.44
CA LYS A 49 -2.81 7.89 8.72
C LYS A 49 -2.89 6.69 9.65
N SER A 50 -1.99 6.60 10.62
CA SER A 50 -1.93 5.51 11.61
C SER A 50 -3.28 5.20 12.27
N LYS A 51 -4.05 6.23 12.64
CA LYS A 51 -5.39 6.04 13.21
C LYS A 51 -6.36 5.26 12.31
N ASN A 52 -6.24 5.43 10.99
CA ASN A 52 -7.09 4.74 10.02
C ASN A 52 -6.64 3.27 9.89
N VAL A 53 -5.33 3.03 9.85
CA VAL A 53 -4.76 1.66 9.85
C VAL A 53 -5.24 0.90 11.08
N ILE A 54 -5.09 1.48 12.28
CA ILE A 54 -5.54 0.88 13.55
C ILE A 54 -7.06 0.60 13.53
N LYS A 55 -7.87 1.53 12.98
CA LYS A 55 -9.31 1.32 12.82
C LYS A 55 -9.60 0.09 11.96
N TYR A 56 -8.98 -0.01 10.77
CA TYR A 56 -9.23 -1.14 9.87
C TYR A 56 -8.74 -2.47 10.46
N ILE A 57 -7.58 -2.48 11.12
CA ILE A 57 -7.10 -3.66 11.86
C ILE A 57 -8.13 -4.09 12.92
N SER A 58 -8.63 -3.14 13.72
CA SER A 58 -9.62 -3.43 14.77
C SER A 58 -10.91 -4.00 14.18
N MET A 59 -11.38 -3.47 13.05
CA MET A 59 -12.56 -4.02 12.35
C MET A 59 -12.28 -5.43 11.81
N MET A 60 -11.11 -5.66 11.21
CA MET A 60 -10.74 -6.99 10.70
C MET A 60 -10.57 -8.01 11.83
N LYS A 61 -10.01 -7.62 12.97
CA LYS A 61 -9.94 -8.51 14.16
C LYS A 61 -11.31 -8.87 14.72
N GLN A 62 -12.30 -8.00 14.55
CA GLN A 62 -13.66 -8.20 15.06
C GLN A 62 -14.56 -8.99 14.11
N TYR A 63 -14.46 -8.79 12.79
CA TYR A 63 -15.44 -9.26 11.82
C TYR A 63 -14.88 -10.26 10.80
N LEU A 64 -13.56 -10.38 10.67
CA LEU A 64 -12.93 -11.28 9.71
C LEU A 64 -12.50 -12.58 10.41
N ASP A 65 -12.81 -13.74 9.81
CA ASP A 65 -12.40 -15.04 10.32
C ASP A 65 -10.88 -15.12 10.51
N GLU A 66 -10.44 -15.79 11.57
CA GLU A 66 -9.01 -15.90 11.92
C GLU A 66 -8.20 -16.65 10.86
N SER A 67 -8.84 -17.52 10.08
CA SER A 67 -8.22 -18.24 8.97
C SER A 67 -7.85 -17.36 7.77
N ILE A 68 -8.44 -16.16 7.68
CA ILE A 68 -8.16 -15.21 6.59
C ILE A 68 -7.03 -14.28 6.98
N ILE A 69 -5.96 -14.27 6.18
CA ILE A 69 -4.78 -13.46 6.44
C ILE A 69 -5.11 -11.97 6.24
N ILE A 70 -4.64 -11.12 7.14
CA ILE A 70 -4.73 -9.66 6.98
C ILE A 70 -3.53 -9.20 6.17
N GLY A 71 -3.80 -8.53 5.04
CA GLY A 71 -2.75 -7.95 4.20
C GLY A 71 -2.71 -6.43 4.27
N PHE A 72 -1.60 -5.86 3.82
CA PHE A 72 -1.40 -4.42 3.68
C PHE A 72 -0.73 -4.09 2.36
N HIS A 73 -1.38 -3.22 1.58
CA HIS A 73 -0.85 -2.66 0.35
C HIS A 73 -0.93 -1.14 0.40
N SER A 74 0.18 -0.44 0.19
CA SER A 74 0.12 1.01 0.23
C SER A 74 1.05 1.68 -0.76
N TYR A 75 0.55 2.74 -1.39
CA TYR A 75 1.40 3.73 -2.04
C TYR A 75 2.10 4.61 -0.99
N ASN A 76 3.25 5.16 -1.35
CA ASN A 76 4.13 5.90 -0.44
C ASN A 76 4.13 7.42 -0.67
N ASN A 77 3.04 7.98 -1.19
CA ASN A 77 2.97 9.39 -1.61
C ASN A 77 3.18 10.39 -0.46
N MET A 78 2.80 10.03 0.77
CA MET A 78 3.07 10.80 1.99
C MET A 78 4.18 10.19 2.87
N GLN A 79 4.97 9.23 2.33
CA GLN A 79 6.07 8.56 3.04
C GLN A 79 5.61 7.85 4.33
N LEU A 80 4.39 7.27 4.34
CA LEU A 80 3.78 6.61 5.50
C LEU A 80 3.71 5.09 5.36
N SER A 81 4.08 4.52 4.20
CA SER A 81 3.93 3.09 3.94
C SER A 81 4.68 2.23 4.97
N PHE A 82 5.93 2.56 5.28
CA PHE A 82 6.73 1.82 6.25
C PHE A 82 6.13 1.89 7.66
N SER A 83 5.84 3.09 8.17
CA SER A 83 5.26 3.25 9.52
C SER A 83 3.88 2.59 9.64
N ASN A 84 3.07 2.58 8.58
CA ASN A 84 1.78 1.90 8.59
C ASN A 84 1.94 0.37 8.53
N ALA A 85 2.93 -0.14 7.79
CA ALA A 85 3.25 -1.57 7.76
C ALA A 85 3.73 -2.08 9.13
N THR A 86 4.58 -1.30 9.82
CA THR A 86 5.04 -1.67 11.18
C THR A 86 3.89 -1.68 12.19
N ILE A 87 2.92 -0.74 12.09
CA ILE A 87 1.71 -0.78 12.91
C ILE A 87 0.92 -2.07 12.69
N LEU A 88 0.78 -2.55 11.44
CA LEU A 88 0.11 -3.82 11.20
C LEU A 88 0.84 -4.97 11.89
N LEU A 89 2.15 -5.05 11.75
CA LEU A 89 2.99 -6.10 12.36
C LEU A 89 2.88 -6.09 13.89
N GLU A 90 2.82 -4.90 14.52
CA GLU A 90 2.73 -4.75 15.97
C GLU A 90 1.32 -5.03 16.53
N GLN A 91 0.28 -4.79 15.73
CA GLN A 91 -1.11 -4.88 16.20
C GLN A 91 -1.78 -6.23 15.86
N VAL A 92 -1.22 -7.03 14.96
CA VAL A 92 -1.83 -8.28 14.49
C VAL A 92 -1.05 -9.48 15.02
N ASP A 93 -1.71 -10.32 15.83
CA ASP A 93 -1.12 -11.50 16.50
C ASP A 93 -1.20 -12.78 15.65
N ARG A 94 -1.46 -12.67 14.35
CA ARG A 94 -1.53 -13.78 13.38
C ARG A 94 -0.71 -13.47 12.14
N GLU A 95 -0.61 -14.44 11.21
CA GLU A 95 0.08 -14.24 9.94
C GLU A 95 -0.44 -13.00 9.19
N VAL A 96 0.49 -12.24 8.61
CA VAL A 96 0.20 -11.05 7.82
C VAL A 96 0.90 -11.11 6.47
N ILE A 97 0.34 -10.42 5.48
CA ILE A 97 0.96 -10.22 4.16
C ILE A 97 1.28 -8.74 4.00
N LEU A 98 2.53 -8.43 3.67
CA LEU A 98 2.96 -7.09 3.31
C LEU A 98 3.34 -7.04 1.83
N ASP A 99 2.64 -6.20 1.07
CA ASP A 99 2.99 -5.96 -0.32
C ASP A 99 4.07 -4.89 -0.39
N CYS A 100 5.21 -5.26 -0.93
CA CYS A 100 6.35 -4.37 -1.09
C CYS A 100 7.01 -4.57 -2.46
N SER A 101 7.85 -3.65 -2.85
CA SER A 101 8.61 -3.73 -4.10
C SER A 101 10.05 -3.23 -3.90
N VAL A 102 10.99 -3.79 -4.66
CA VAL A 102 12.40 -3.38 -4.62
C VAL A 102 12.49 -1.92 -5.01
N HIS A 103 13.26 -1.13 -4.23
CA HIS A 103 13.40 0.32 -4.38
C HIS A 103 12.03 1.04 -4.38
N GLY A 104 10.99 0.41 -3.84
CA GLY A 104 9.65 0.95 -3.82
C GLY A 104 9.03 1.18 -5.21
N ILE A 105 9.47 0.48 -6.28
CA ILE A 105 8.94 0.69 -7.63
C ILE A 105 7.42 0.63 -7.66
N GLY A 106 6.77 1.67 -8.20
CA GLY A 106 5.32 1.77 -8.24
C GLY A 106 4.83 3.10 -8.80
N ILE A 107 3.51 3.31 -8.74
CA ILE A 107 2.86 4.54 -9.20
C ILE A 107 3.12 5.67 -8.20
N GLY A 108 3.24 6.90 -8.70
CA GLY A 108 3.44 8.09 -7.87
C GLY A 108 4.78 8.09 -7.14
N ALA A 109 4.75 8.13 -5.82
CA ALA A 109 5.96 8.01 -5.00
C ALA A 109 6.42 6.55 -4.78
N GLY A 110 5.75 5.60 -5.42
CA GLY A 110 6.04 4.17 -5.29
C GLY A 110 5.27 3.50 -4.16
N ASN A 111 5.72 2.31 -3.81
CA ASN A 111 5.14 1.42 -2.79
C ASN A 111 6.02 1.35 -1.52
N LEU A 112 5.68 0.47 -0.60
CA LEU A 112 6.56 0.06 0.50
C LEU A 112 7.86 -0.55 -0.06
N ASN A 113 9.00 -0.06 0.43
CA ASN A 113 10.32 -0.53 0.00
C ASN A 113 10.62 -1.90 0.61
N THR A 114 10.91 -2.89 -0.23
CA THR A 114 11.23 -4.26 0.21
C THR A 114 12.46 -4.28 1.11
N GLU A 115 13.53 -3.61 0.74
CA GLU A 115 14.79 -3.55 1.48
C GLU A 115 14.61 -3.02 2.91
N ILE A 116 13.76 -2.00 3.08
CA ILE A 116 13.53 -1.38 4.38
C ILE A 116 12.68 -2.28 5.28
N ILE A 117 11.62 -2.87 4.74
CA ILE A 117 10.74 -3.71 5.56
C ILE A 117 11.40 -5.04 5.93
N LEU A 118 12.26 -5.60 5.07
CA LEU A 118 12.98 -6.84 5.39
C LEU A 118 14.04 -6.64 6.46
N GLU A 119 14.74 -5.49 6.47
CA GLU A 119 15.64 -5.13 7.57
C GLU A 119 14.88 -5.07 8.90
N TYR A 120 13.74 -4.39 8.92
CA TYR A 120 12.90 -4.31 10.12
C TYR A 120 12.42 -5.70 10.60
N LEU A 121 12.02 -6.58 9.68
CA LEU A 121 11.61 -7.95 9.99
C LEU A 121 12.77 -8.80 10.52
N ASN A 122 13.97 -8.62 9.99
CA ASN A 122 15.16 -9.31 10.48
C ASN A 122 15.52 -8.89 11.91
N GLU A 123 15.41 -7.61 12.23
CA GLU A 123 15.74 -7.09 13.54
C GLU A 123 14.70 -7.42 14.61
N ASN A 124 13.41 -7.37 14.27
CA ASN A 124 12.33 -7.41 15.26
C ASN A 124 11.56 -8.74 15.31
N TYR A 125 11.60 -9.56 14.24
CA TYR A 125 10.79 -10.78 14.11
C TYR A 125 11.63 -12.02 13.79
N GLN A 126 12.93 -11.99 14.05
CA GLN A 126 13.86 -13.10 13.76
C GLN A 126 13.80 -13.54 12.27
N GLY A 127 13.49 -12.64 11.38
CA GLY A 127 13.53 -12.87 9.94
C GLY A 127 14.93 -13.30 9.50
N GLN A 128 15.02 -14.07 8.42
CA GLN A 128 16.28 -14.50 7.82
C GLN A 128 16.31 -14.10 6.35
N TYR A 129 15.81 -12.91 6.05
CA TYR A 129 15.79 -12.38 4.70
C TYR A 129 17.18 -11.89 4.29
N ASN A 130 17.58 -12.23 3.08
CA ASN A 130 18.87 -11.82 2.54
C ASN A 130 18.68 -10.59 1.64
N ASP A 131 19.15 -9.46 2.08
CA ASP A 131 19.11 -8.19 1.37
C ASP A 131 20.02 -8.14 0.14
N ARG A 132 21.10 -8.95 0.13
CA ARG A 132 22.04 -9.01 -0.99
C ARG A 132 21.35 -9.29 -2.33
N ASN A 133 20.43 -10.25 -2.36
CA ASN A 133 19.68 -10.57 -3.58
C ASN A 133 18.83 -9.40 -4.07
N ILE A 134 18.30 -8.60 -3.14
CA ILE A 134 17.50 -7.41 -3.46
C ILE A 134 18.37 -6.33 -4.07
N LEU A 135 19.58 -6.11 -3.52
CA LEU A 135 20.54 -5.16 -4.07
C LEU A 135 21.03 -5.61 -5.47
N GLU A 136 21.26 -6.90 -5.66
CA GLU A 136 21.61 -7.44 -6.98
C GLU A 136 20.49 -7.23 -8.02
N ILE A 137 19.22 -7.41 -7.63
CA ILE A 137 18.05 -7.13 -8.50
C ILE A 137 17.98 -5.63 -8.81
N ASN A 138 18.21 -4.78 -7.82
CA ASN A 138 18.24 -3.33 -8.02
C ASN A 138 19.27 -2.95 -9.08
N ASP A 139 20.53 -3.39 -8.90
CA ASP A 139 21.64 -3.03 -9.79
C ASP A 139 21.46 -3.57 -11.22
N GLN A 140 20.89 -4.76 -11.35
CA GLN A 140 20.73 -5.41 -12.66
C GLN A 140 19.54 -4.88 -13.45
N PHE A 141 18.45 -4.50 -12.78
CA PHE A 141 17.18 -4.22 -13.46
C PHE A 141 16.54 -2.89 -13.05
N ILE A 142 16.41 -2.63 -11.73
CA ILE A 142 15.59 -1.53 -11.24
C ILE A 142 16.23 -0.19 -11.50
N GLU A 143 17.56 -0.08 -11.36
CA GLU A 143 18.31 1.17 -11.58
C GLU A 143 18.10 1.73 -13.00
N ASN A 144 18.11 0.86 -14.01
CA ASN A 144 17.85 1.27 -15.39
C ASN A 144 16.43 1.79 -15.60
N ILE A 145 15.43 1.15 -14.96
CA ILE A 145 14.03 1.59 -15.03
C ILE A 145 13.88 2.92 -14.30
N TYR A 146 14.51 3.07 -13.14
CA TYR A 146 14.49 4.30 -12.36
C TYR A 146 15.13 5.48 -13.10
N ALA A 147 16.25 5.24 -13.80
CA ALA A 147 16.93 6.26 -14.59
C ALA A 147 16.06 6.79 -15.76
N ASP A 148 15.22 5.92 -16.36
CA ASP A 148 14.29 6.31 -17.44
C ASP A 148 13.03 7.00 -16.89
N LYS A 149 12.42 6.44 -15.86
CA LYS A 149 11.19 6.95 -15.25
C LYS A 149 11.29 6.93 -13.72
N PRO A 150 11.91 7.95 -13.11
CA PRO A 150 12.09 7.99 -11.67
C PRO A 150 10.74 8.12 -10.94
N TRP A 151 10.62 7.41 -9.82
CA TRP A 151 9.53 7.53 -8.84
C TRP A 151 10.09 8.02 -7.51
N GLY A 152 9.24 8.23 -6.54
CA GLY A 152 9.62 8.70 -5.22
C GLY A 152 8.84 9.94 -4.80
N TYR A 153 9.18 10.46 -3.63
CA TYR A 153 8.52 11.63 -3.09
C TYR A 153 8.64 12.84 -4.03
N SER A 154 7.51 13.48 -4.27
CA SER A 154 7.44 14.77 -4.94
C SER A 154 6.27 15.58 -4.41
N LEU A 155 6.37 16.92 -4.49
CA LEU A 155 5.26 17.79 -4.08
C LEU A 155 3.97 17.55 -4.90
N PRO A 156 4.01 17.28 -6.21
CA PRO A 156 2.81 16.86 -6.94
C PRO A 156 2.17 15.59 -6.39
N ASN A 157 2.94 14.53 -6.11
CA ASN A 157 2.44 13.29 -5.53
C ASN A 157 1.84 13.52 -4.13
N TYR A 158 2.51 14.32 -3.29
CA TYR A 158 1.98 14.73 -1.99
C TYR A 158 0.64 15.46 -2.12
N LEU A 159 0.51 16.41 -3.06
CA LEU A 159 -0.74 17.14 -3.27
C LEU A 159 -1.86 16.22 -3.77
N ALA A 160 -1.58 15.32 -4.71
CA ALA A 160 -2.53 14.32 -5.16
C ALA A 160 -3.04 13.48 -3.97
N ALA A 161 -2.13 12.94 -3.17
CA ALA A 161 -2.46 12.16 -1.99
C ALA A 161 -3.27 12.93 -0.96
N LYS A 162 -2.90 14.20 -0.71
CA LYS A 162 -3.62 15.10 0.21
C LYS A 162 -5.09 15.30 -0.19
N HIS A 163 -5.36 15.35 -1.48
CA HIS A 163 -6.71 15.56 -2.04
C HIS A 163 -7.36 14.26 -2.53
N GLN A 164 -6.76 13.11 -2.23
CA GLN A 164 -7.25 11.77 -2.64
C GLN A 164 -7.50 11.65 -4.15
N CYS A 165 -6.63 12.29 -4.94
CA CYS A 165 -6.66 12.24 -6.39
C CYS A 165 -5.62 11.25 -6.92
N ASN A 166 -5.87 10.73 -8.14
CA ASN A 166 -4.87 9.92 -8.83
C ASN A 166 -3.62 10.74 -9.14
N THR A 167 -2.45 10.21 -8.82
CA THR A 167 -1.14 10.86 -9.04
C THR A 167 -0.84 11.14 -10.50
N ASP A 168 -1.46 10.42 -11.45
CA ASP A 168 -1.30 10.69 -12.88
C ASP A 168 -1.80 12.07 -13.27
N TYR A 169 -2.86 12.58 -12.63
CA TYR A 169 -3.32 13.96 -12.85
C TYR A 169 -2.26 14.98 -12.40
N ALA A 170 -1.68 14.79 -11.23
CA ALA A 170 -0.65 15.67 -10.71
C ALA A 170 0.60 15.65 -11.61
N TYR A 171 1.01 14.47 -12.06
CA TYR A 171 2.13 14.31 -12.97
C TYR A 171 1.87 14.99 -14.33
N TYR A 172 0.69 14.77 -14.93
CA TYR A 172 0.31 15.37 -16.20
C TYR A 172 0.29 16.90 -16.12
N LEU A 173 -0.34 17.45 -15.09
CA LEU A 173 -0.43 18.90 -14.87
C LEU A 173 0.92 19.53 -14.61
N SER A 174 1.81 18.87 -13.86
CA SER A 174 3.15 19.37 -13.58
C SER A 174 4.06 19.42 -14.82
N LYS A 175 3.88 18.51 -15.77
CA LYS A 175 4.69 18.45 -17.00
C LYS A 175 4.16 19.30 -18.15
N LYS A 176 2.85 19.35 -18.36
CA LYS A 176 2.25 20.03 -19.52
C LYS A 176 1.94 21.50 -19.30
N ILE A 177 1.69 21.89 -18.08
CA ILE A 177 1.41 23.26 -17.72
C ILE A 177 2.44 23.57 -16.64
N ILE A 178 3.34 24.56 -16.86
CA ILE A 178 4.24 25.05 -15.81
C ILE A 178 3.36 25.73 -14.74
N LEU A 179 2.63 24.90 -14.00
CA LEU A 179 1.81 25.34 -12.89
C LEU A 179 2.72 25.43 -11.66
N LEU A 180 2.77 26.62 -11.08
CA LEU A 180 3.22 26.76 -9.70
C LEU A 180 2.40 25.80 -8.83
N LEU A 181 3.02 25.14 -7.87
CA LEU A 181 2.39 24.15 -6.97
C LEU A 181 1.08 24.67 -6.32
N MET A 182 0.98 25.97 -6.06
CA MET A 182 -0.23 26.62 -5.57
C MET A 182 -1.40 26.53 -6.56
N ARG A 183 -1.13 26.57 -7.85
CA ARG A 183 -2.18 26.40 -8.89
C ARG A 183 -2.54 24.94 -9.09
N LEU A 184 -1.58 24.04 -8.96
CA LEU A 184 -1.84 22.59 -8.99
C LEU A 184 -2.82 22.20 -7.88
N MET A 185 -2.66 22.76 -6.67
CA MET A 185 -3.56 22.53 -5.55
C MET A 185 -5.01 22.90 -5.86
N ILE A 186 -5.26 24.01 -6.60
CA ILE A 186 -6.62 24.45 -6.96
C ILE A 186 -7.30 23.46 -7.92
N PHE A 187 -6.55 22.85 -8.85
CA PHE A 187 -7.11 21.89 -9.80
C PHE A 187 -7.37 20.49 -9.20
N LEU A 188 -6.75 20.17 -8.08
CA LEU A 188 -6.93 18.87 -7.40
C LEU A 188 -8.01 18.92 -6.31
N ILE A 189 -8.60 20.09 -6.04
CA ILE A 189 -9.76 20.26 -5.16
C ILE A 189 -11.03 20.06 -6.02
N CYS A 190 -11.28 18.86 -6.45
CA CYS A 190 -12.50 18.51 -7.21
C CYS A 190 -13.35 17.55 -6.39
#